data_357649a373f84d81e40fd2058a3ad60d
#
_entry.id   357649a373f84d81e40fd2058a3ad60d
#
_cell.length_a   1.000
_cell.length_b   1.000
_cell.length_c   1.000
_cell.angle_alpha   90.00
_cell.angle_beta   90.00
_cell.angle_gamma   90.00
#
_symmetry.space_group_name_H-M   'P 1'
#
loop_
_entity.id
_entity.type
_entity.pdbx_description
1 polymer ?
#
loop_
_entity_poly.entity_id
_entity_poly.type
_entity_poly.pdbx_seq_one_letter_code
_entity_poly.pdbx_strand_id
1 'polypeptide(L)'
;MDNAFLGPLLSAFGRSFLSKRNRGKSTGKKNIHRMGFLLVAAWGFFIASIVALIIFIVDFSRGWLNSGGIIAFIAAELVIIFSCLLFYVWYRNAYVEITRTYVLRRTFLRFVEKVEYRRIRDFGYYERTDRDNNFEDGLYIDGPYNDEGYFGEGVELHSNWVNMSYVLGQLAFRIVNERWAEPESDEDQNLIHEYVLSGRAREICLEQSGFVFPENDNSPYRESKE
;
A
#
# COMPACT_ATOMS: atom_id res chain seq x y z
N MET A 1 9.89 10.74 31.44
CA MET A 1 10.81 10.64 30.30
C MET A 1 9.91 10.54 29.06
N ASP A 2 9.86 11.64 28.32
CA ASP A 2 8.79 11.87 27.34
C ASP A 2 8.95 11.05 26.07
N ASN A 3 7.94 10.26 25.74
CA ASN A 3 7.78 9.50 24.49
C ASN A 3 7.62 10.39 23.22
N ALA A 4 7.76 11.72 23.38
CA ALA A 4 7.61 12.69 22.29
C ALA A 4 8.70 12.62 21.21
N PHE A 5 9.83 11.94 21.49
CA PHE A 5 10.98 11.90 20.58
C PHE A 5 11.00 10.69 19.63
N LEU A 6 10.37 9.58 20.02
CA LEU A 6 10.38 8.33 19.22
C LEU A 6 9.42 8.35 18.04
N GLY A 7 8.28 9.00 18.16
CA GLY A 7 7.27 9.09 17.12
C GLY A 7 7.77 9.80 15.85
N PRO A 8 8.33 11.02 15.96
CA PRO A 8 8.89 11.75 14.82
C PRO A 8 10.10 11.05 14.18
N LEU A 9 10.96 10.40 14.98
CA LEU A 9 12.12 9.65 14.48
C LEU A 9 11.70 8.42 13.66
N LEU A 10 10.76 7.62 14.16
CA LEU A 10 10.23 6.46 13.45
C LEU A 10 9.49 6.88 12.17
N SER A 11 8.74 7.99 12.20
CA SER A 11 8.05 8.52 11.02
C SER A 11 9.02 9.10 9.99
N ALA A 12 10.11 9.76 10.42
CA ALA A 12 11.15 10.28 9.54
C ALA A 12 12.00 9.17 8.91
N PHE A 13 12.33 8.13 9.68
CA PHE A 13 13.04 6.94 9.19
C PHE A 13 12.17 6.14 8.21
N GLY A 14 10.91 5.91 8.53
CA GLY A 14 9.94 5.24 7.65
C GLY A 14 9.78 5.99 6.33
N ARG A 15 9.63 7.33 6.36
CA ARG A 15 9.51 8.16 5.15
C ARG A 15 10.78 8.20 4.31
N SER A 16 11.95 8.30 4.91
CA SER A 16 13.22 8.32 4.18
C SER A 16 13.49 6.99 3.48
N PHE A 17 13.13 5.88 4.12
CA PHE A 17 13.31 4.54 3.56
C PHE A 17 12.29 4.23 2.45
N LEU A 18 11.04 4.63 2.64
CA LEU A 18 9.95 4.47 1.66
C LEU A 18 10.13 5.39 0.45
N SER A 19 10.49 6.67 0.67
CA SER A 19 10.66 7.66 -0.39
C SER A 19 11.81 7.34 -1.35
N LYS A 20 12.95 6.81 -0.87
CA LYS A 20 14.08 6.44 -1.74
C LYS A 20 13.82 5.19 -2.59
N ARG A 21 13.04 4.23 -2.07
CA ARG A 21 12.77 2.96 -2.76
C ARG A 21 11.64 3.08 -3.78
N ASN A 22 10.69 4.00 -3.57
CA ASN A 22 9.55 4.20 -4.46
C ASN A 22 9.82 5.15 -5.63
N ARG A 23 10.98 5.81 -5.69
CA ARG A 23 11.41 6.62 -6.86
C ARG A 23 11.94 5.79 -8.03
N GLY A 24 11.73 4.48 -8.03
CA GLY A 24 11.98 3.64 -9.19
C GLY A 24 11.12 4.11 -10.38
N LYS A 25 11.78 4.39 -11.50
CA LYS A 25 11.17 4.78 -12.78
C LYS A 25 9.89 4.00 -13.01
N SER A 26 8.76 4.69 -13.16
CA SER A 26 7.49 4.14 -13.61
C SER A 26 7.63 3.64 -15.07
N THR A 27 8.26 2.49 -15.25
CA THR A 27 8.54 1.92 -16.60
C THR A 27 7.39 1.02 -17.08
N GLY A 28 6.24 1.03 -16.42
CA GLY A 28 5.12 0.15 -16.77
C GLY A 28 5.43 -1.35 -16.63
N LYS A 29 6.62 -1.71 -16.16
CA LYS A 29 6.95 -3.07 -15.74
C LYS A 29 6.30 -3.34 -14.39
N LYS A 30 6.01 -4.61 -14.12
CA LYS A 30 5.46 -5.10 -12.86
C LYS A 30 6.15 -4.46 -11.65
N ASN A 31 5.45 -3.54 -10.97
CA ASN A 31 5.93 -2.90 -9.77
C ASN A 31 5.22 -3.50 -8.56
N ILE A 32 5.99 -4.08 -7.65
CA ILE A 32 5.48 -4.64 -6.40
C ILE A 32 5.82 -3.69 -5.27
N HIS A 33 4.79 -3.14 -4.64
CA HIS A 33 4.90 -2.29 -3.45
C HIS A 33 4.57 -3.10 -2.21
N ARG A 34 5.45 -3.02 -1.21
CA ARG A 34 5.28 -3.68 0.09
C ARG A 34 5.44 -2.68 1.22
N MET A 35 4.76 -2.91 2.31
CA MET A 35 4.87 -2.09 3.53
C MET A 35 6.24 -2.30 4.18
N GLY A 36 7.24 -1.52 3.77
CA GLY A 36 8.62 -1.66 4.23
C GLY A 36 8.79 -1.55 5.74
N PHE A 37 7.92 -0.80 6.43
CA PHE A 37 7.95 -0.68 7.88
C PHE A 37 7.73 -2.02 8.61
N LEU A 38 6.97 -2.95 8.02
CA LEU A 38 6.76 -4.29 8.59
C LEU A 38 8.05 -5.10 8.63
N LEU A 39 8.90 -4.93 7.62
CA LEU A 39 10.21 -5.57 7.61
C LEU A 39 11.13 -4.96 8.67
N VAL A 40 11.10 -3.63 8.83
CA VAL A 40 11.86 -2.92 9.88
C VAL A 40 11.38 -3.35 11.26
N ALA A 41 10.07 -3.47 11.47
CA ALA A 41 9.51 -3.98 12.72
C ALA A 41 9.96 -5.42 13.01
N ALA A 42 9.89 -6.32 12.01
CA ALA A 42 10.36 -7.69 12.16
C ALA A 42 11.84 -7.76 12.57
N TRP A 43 12.71 -6.96 11.93
CA TRP A 43 14.12 -6.86 12.31
C TRP A 43 14.32 -6.26 13.72
N GLY A 44 13.50 -5.26 14.09
CA GLY A 44 13.53 -4.69 15.44
C GLY A 44 13.23 -5.73 16.52
N PHE A 45 12.19 -6.54 16.34
CA PHE A 45 11.86 -7.64 17.24
C PHE A 45 12.95 -8.71 17.27
N PHE A 46 13.56 -9.03 16.14
CA PHE A 46 14.66 -9.99 16.07
C PHE A 46 15.89 -9.51 16.85
N ILE A 47 16.27 -8.24 16.69
CA ILE A 47 17.39 -7.66 17.44
C ILE A 47 17.05 -7.61 18.93
N ALA A 48 15.82 -7.24 19.31
CA ALA A 48 15.38 -7.22 20.70
C ALA A 48 15.48 -8.61 21.35
N SER A 49 15.10 -9.67 20.63
CA SER A 49 15.26 -11.06 21.08
C SER A 49 16.72 -11.41 21.36
N ILE A 50 17.65 -11.05 20.47
CA ILE A 50 19.08 -11.30 20.67
C ILE A 50 19.58 -10.57 21.92
N VAL A 51 19.21 -9.30 22.12
CA VAL A 51 19.63 -8.51 23.29
C VAL A 51 19.06 -9.12 24.57
N ALA A 52 17.79 -9.49 24.58
CA ALA A 52 17.15 -10.13 25.73
C ALA A 52 17.82 -11.46 26.08
N LEU A 53 18.17 -12.27 25.08
CA LEU A 53 18.87 -13.53 25.27
C LEU A 53 20.28 -13.31 25.90
N ILE A 54 21.02 -12.29 25.47
CA ILE A 54 22.33 -11.95 26.04
C ILE A 54 22.18 -11.56 27.51
N ILE A 55 21.20 -10.70 27.83
CA ILE A 55 20.92 -10.28 29.22
C ILE A 55 20.56 -11.51 30.06
N PHE A 56 19.69 -12.38 29.55
CA PHE A 56 19.31 -13.60 30.23
C PHE A 56 20.50 -14.50 30.56
N ILE A 57 21.41 -14.72 29.59
CA ILE A 57 22.61 -15.54 29.79
C ILE A 57 23.49 -14.95 30.91
N VAL A 58 23.66 -13.61 30.91
CA VAL A 58 24.43 -12.92 31.93
C VAL A 58 23.82 -13.08 33.34
N ASP A 59 22.50 -12.84 33.45
CA ASP A 59 21.80 -12.94 34.72
C ASP A 59 21.73 -14.38 35.25
N PHE A 60 21.57 -15.34 34.34
CA PHE A 60 21.62 -16.77 34.65
C PHE A 60 23.00 -17.17 35.19
N SER A 61 24.09 -16.73 34.52
CA SER A 61 25.46 -17.02 34.92
C SER A 61 25.85 -16.43 36.29
N ARG A 62 25.19 -15.34 36.69
CA ARG A 62 25.35 -14.69 38.00
C ARG A 62 24.48 -15.31 39.10
N GLY A 63 23.63 -16.27 38.78
CA GLY A 63 22.72 -16.90 39.69
C GLY A 63 21.57 -16.01 40.19
N TRP A 64 21.26 -14.94 39.44
CA TRP A 64 20.21 -13.97 39.84
C TRP A 64 18.81 -14.43 39.45
N LEU A 65 18.71 -15.43 38.58
CA LEU A 65 17.43 -15.94 38.06
C LEU A 65 16.92 -17.10 38.94
N ASN A 66 15.68 -16.95 39.43
CA ASN A 66 14.92 -18.04 40.01
C ASN A 66 14.06 -18.74 38.93
N SER A 67 13.41 -19.85 39.31
CA SER A 67 12.55 -20.61 38.36
C SER A 67 11.43 -19.75 37.77
N GLY A 68 10.86 -18.82 38.53
CA GLY A 68 9.85 -17.89 38.03
C GLY A 68 10.40 -16.93 36.96
N GLY A 69 11.62 -16.40 37.17
CA GLY A 69 12.30 -15.54 36.21
C GLY A 69 12.62 -16.26 34.89
N ILE A 70 13.00 -17.54 34.95
CA ILE A 70 13.25 -18.37 33.73
C ILE A 70 11.96 -18.55 32.93
N ILE A 71 10.86 -18.91 33.62
CA ILE A 71 9.55 -19.10 32.95
C ILE A 71 9.08 -17.78 32.29
N ALA A 72 9.19 -16.65 33.02
CA ALA A 72 8.80 -15.34 32.49
C ALA A 72 9.63 -14.95 31.27
N PHE A 73 10.94 -15.20 31.27
CA PHE A 73 11.82 -14.95 30.14
C PHE A 73 11.40 -15.79 28.91
N ILE A 74 11.20 -17.12 29.11
CA ILE A 74 10.77 -18.00 28.00
C ILE A 74 9.45 -17.50 27.40
N ALA A 75 8.48 -17.12 28.24
CA ALA A 75 7.20 -16.60 27.77
C ALA A 75 7.38 -15.30 26.96
N ALA A 76 8.21 -14.37 27.45
CA ALA A 76 8.49 -13.12 26.74
C ALA A 76 9.18 -13.37 25.38
N GLU A 77 10.18 -14.24 25.33
CA GLU A 77 10.87 -14.61 24.09
C GLU A 77 9.93 -15.24 23.07
N LEU A 78 9.04 -16.12 23.50
CA LEU A 78 8.04 -16.72 22.58
C LEU A 78 7.13 -15.64 21.98
N VAL A 79 6.72 -14.63 22.76
CA VAL A 79 5.91 -13.51 22.25
C VAL A 79 6.70 -12.67 21.23
N ILE A 80 7.98 -12.38 21.51
CA ILE A 80 8.85 -11.62 20.61
C ILE A 80 9.06 -12.37 19.28
N ILE A 81 9.41 -13.67 19.36
CA ILE A 81 9.62 -14.50 18.17
C ILE A 81 8.33 -14.60 17.33
N PHE A 82 7.19 -14.82 17.99
CA PHE A 82 5.89 -14.87 17.31
C PHE A 82 5.59 -13.54 16.61
N SER A 83 5.83 -12.41 17.26
CA SER A 83 5.65 -11.08 16.67
C SER A 83 6.57 -10.86 15.47
N CYS A 84 7.83 -11.25 15.56
CA CYS A 84 8.80 -11.20 14.45
C CYS A 84 8.28 -11.99 13.25
N LEU A 85 7.86 -13.23 13.46
CA LEU A 85 7.31 -14.10 12.41
C LEU A 85 6.03 -13.51 11.80
N LEU A 86 5.14 -12.99 12.64
CA LEU A 86 3.89 -12.36 12.20
C LEU A 86 4.15 -11.17 11.28
N PHE A 87 5.03 -10.25 11.67
CA PHE A 87 5.38 -9.09 10.83
C PHE A 87 6.10 -9.50 9.55
N TYR A 88 6.96 -10.51 9.61
CA TYR A 88 7.64 -11.03 8.41
C TYR A 88 6.66 -11.68 7.42
N VAL A 89 5.73 -12.51 7.92
CA VAL A 89 4.68 -13.14 7.09
C VAL A 89 3.76 -12.08 6.51
N TRP A 90 3.39 -11.06 7.29
CA TRP A 90 2.61 -9.93 6.80
C TRP A 90 3.34 -9.20 5.67
N TYR A 91 4.60 -8.84 5.87
CA TYR A 91 5.42 -8.22 4.82
C TYR A 91 5.48 -9.06 3.54
N ARG A 92 5.57 -10.37 3.65
CA ARG A 92 5.59 -11.26 2.48
C ARG A 92 4.25 -11.37 1.77
N ASN A 93 3.17 -11.43 2.51
CA ASN A 93 1.85 -11.70 1.96
C ASN A 93 1.15 -10.45 1.46
N ALA A 94 1.25 -9.33 2.17
CA ALA A 94 0.58 -8.09 1.79
C ALA A 94 1.44 -7.29 0.80
N TYR A 95 0.89 -7.02 -0.37
CA TYR A 95 1.53 -6.20 -1.39
C TYR A 95 0.51 -5.63 -2.37
N VAL A 96 0.91 -4.56 -3.04
CA VAL A 96 0.22 -4.03 -4.22
C VAL A 96 1.11 -4.25 -5.43
N GLU A 97 0.52 -4.72 -6.50
CA GLU A 97 1.15 -4.90 -7.80
C GLU A 97 0.47 -3.99 -8.82
N ILE A 98 1.26 -3.11 -9.42
CA ILE A 98 0.82 -2.21 -10.48
C ILE A 98 1.50 -2.64 -11.77
N THR A 99 0.70 -2.92 -12.79
CA THR A 99 1.16 -3.34 -14.11
C THR A 99 0.64 -2.39 -15.19
N ARG A 100 0.91 -2.67 -16.45
CA ARG A 100 0.35 -1.94 -17.58
C ARG A 100 -1.13 -2.23 -17.83
N THR A 101 -1.66 -3.33 -17.25
CA THR A 101 -3.01 -3.83 -17.56
C THR A 101 -3.94 -3.85 -16.36
N TYR A 102 -3.40 -3.97 -15.16
CA TYR A 102 -4.20 -4.10 -13.93
C TYR A 102 -3.49 -3.54 -12.69
N VAL A 103 -4.29 -3.29 -11.69
CA VAL A 103 -3.87 -3.08 -10.29
C VAL A 103 -4.36 -4.27 -9.48
N LEU A 104 -3.48 -4.81 -8.63
CA LEU A 104 -3.78 -5.91 -7.73
C LEU A 104 -3.31 -5.58 -6.33
N ARG A 105 -4.18 -5.72 -5.35
CA ARG A 105 -3.88 -5.66 -3.92
C ARG A 105 -4.03 -7.03 -3.31
N ARG A 106 -3.02 -7.46 -2.57
CA ARG A 106 -3.10 -8.68 -1.77
C ARG A 106 -2.98 -8.34 -0.31
N THR A 107 -3.94 -8.82 0.48
CA THR A 107 -3.97 -8.60 1.93
C THR A 107 -3.09 -9.61 2.68
N PHE A 108 -2.90 -9.39 3.98
CA PHE A 108 -2.21 -10.33 4.86
C PHE A 108 -2.80 -11.75 4.82
N LEU A 109 -4.12 -11.87 4.83
CA LEU A 109 -4.85 -13.14 4.77
C LEU A 109 -4.92 -13.74 3.35
N ARG A 110 -4.16 -13.16 2.39
CA ARG A 110 -4.09 -13.59 1.00
C ARG A 110 -5.36 -13.35 0.18
N PHE A 111 -6.31 -12.58 0.65
CA PHE A 111 -7.38 -12.08 -0.20
C PHE A 111 -6.77 -11.23 -1.30
N VAL A 112 -7.25 -11.43 -2.52
CA VAL A 112 -6.77 -10.76 -3.71
C VAL A 112 -7.91 -9.91 -4.26
N GLU A 113 -7.65 -8.62 -4.35
CA GLU A 113 -8.48 -7.63 -5.02
C GLU A 113 -7.74 -7.24 -6.30
N LYS A 114 -8.35 -7.41 -7.47
CA LYS A 114 -7.74 -7.12 -8.76
C LYS A 114 -8.72 -6.37 -9.64
N VAL A 115 -8.30 -5.25 -10.20
CA VAL A 115 -9.07 -4.49 -11.17
C VAL A 115 -8.21 -4.28 -12.41
N GLU A 116 -8.72 -4.67 -13.57
CA GLU A 116 -8.12 -4.37 -14.87
C GLU A 116 -8.53 -2.96 -15.30
N TYR A 117 -7.59 -2.16 -15.83
CA TYR A 117 -7.92 -0.78 -16.21
C TYR A 117 -9.14 -0.67 -17.12
N ARG A 118 -9.25 -1.55 -18.12
CA ARG A 118 -10.38 -1.57 -19.05
C ARG A 118 -11.73 -1.91 -18.40
N ARG A 119 -11.71 -2.43 -17.17
CA ARG A 119 -12.91 -2.80 -16.40
C ARG A 119 -13.22 -1.82 -15.28
N ILE A 120 -12.45 -0.73 -15.14
CA ILE A 120 -12.75 0.31 -14.16
C ILE A 120 -14.09 0.94 -14.52
N ARG A 121 -15.02 0.93 -13.57
CA ARG A 121 -16.30 1.59 -13.66
C ARG A 121 -16.20 3.04 -13.18
N ASP A 122 -15.64 3.25 -12.01
CA ASP A 122 -15.41 4.57 -11.44
C ASP A 122 -14.14 4.60 -10.58
N PHE A 123 -13.74 5.79 -10.19
CA PHE A 123 -12.66 6.00 -9.27
C PHE A 123 -12.91 7.25 -8.43
N GLY A 124 -12.32 7.29 -7.23
CA GLY A 124 -12.24 8.51 -6.45
C GLY A 124 -10.83 8.74 -5.97
N TYR A 125 -10.33 9.93 -6.27
CA TYR A 125 -9.03 10.39 -5.81
C TYR A 125 -9.23 11.53 -4.82
N TYR A 126 -8.57 11.45 -3.68
CA TYR A 126 -8.66 12.47 -2.65
C TYR A 126 -7.31 12.76 -2.04
N GLU A 127 -7.16 14.02 -1.64
CA GLU A 127 -6.01 14.51 -0.91
C GLU A 127 -6.46 14.87 0.51
N ARG A 128 -5.77 14.33 1.48
CA ARG A 128 -6.04 14.59 2.89
C ARG A 128 -4.77 15.10 3.56
N THR A 129 -4.91 16.20 4.27
CA THR A 129 -3.87 16.66 5.19
C THR A 129 -4.26 16.24 6.60
N ASP A 130 -3.43 15.43 7.24
CA ASP A 130 -3.63 15.05 8.64
C ASP A 130 -3.35 16.25 9.56
N ARG A 131 -3.82 16.15 10.84
CA ARG A 131 -3.64 17.17 11.88
C ARG A 131 -2.17 17.54 12.11
N ASP A 132 -1.26 16.63 11.77
CA ASP A 132 0.19 16.83 11.85
C ASP A 132 0.81 17.37 10.55
N ASN A 133 0.01 17.96 9.64
CA ASN A 133 0.41 18.42 8.31
C ASN A 133 1.05 17.32 7.42
N ASN A 134 0.77 16.05 7.69
CA ASN A 134 1.18 15.00 6.79
C ASN A 134 0.19 14.91 5.63
N PHE A 135 0.73 14.97 4.42
CA PHE A 135 -0.02 14.82 3.20
C PHE A 135 -0.25 13.34 2.90
N GLU A 136 -1.48 12.91 2.78
CA GLU A 136 -1.87 11.56 2.42
C GLU A 136 -2.85 11.61 1.25
N ASP A 137 -2.48 10.97 0.15
CA ASP A 137 -3.37 10.80 -0.98
C ASP A 137 -3.97 9.41 -0.93
N GLY A 138 -5.25 9.30 -1.24
CA GLY A 138 -5.95 8.04 -1.40
C GLY A 138 -6.58 7.95 -2.79
N LEU A 139 -6.58 6.75 -3.35
CA LEU A 139 -7.22 6.41 -4.60
C LEU A 139 -8.00 5.13 -4.40
N TYR A 140 -9.30 5.17 -4.59
CA TYR A 140 -10.10 3.96 -4.75
C TYR A 140 -10.49 3.79 -6.22
N ILE A 141 -10.56 2.55 -6.66
CA ILE A 141 -10.89 2.16 -8.02
C ILE A 141 -11.89 1.03 -7.92
N ASP A 142 -13.07 1.22 -8.50
CA ASP A 142 -14.12 0.22 -8.51
C ASP A 142 -14.32 -0.34 -9.92
N GLY A 143 -14.46 -1.67 -9.98
CA GLY A 143 -14.87 -2.39 -11.17
C GLY A 143 -16.40 -2.47 -11.30
N PRO A 144 -16.89 -3.22 -12.30
CA PRO A 144 -18.32 -3.43 -12.51
C PRO A 144 -18.97 -4.10 -11.29
N TYR A 145 -20.26 -3.86 -11.08
CA TYR A 145 -21.05 -4.64 -10.12
C TYR A 145 -21.07 -6.12 -10.52
N ASN A 146 -21.13 -7.00 -9.52
CA ASN A 146 -21.38 -8.40 -9.77
C ASN A 146 -22.86 -8.65 -10.12
N ASP A 147 -23.20 -9.89 -10.51
CA ASP A 147 -24.56 -10.27 -10.89
C ASP A 147 -25.60 -10.11 -9.75
N GLU A 148 -25.14 -10.00 -8.50
CA GLU A 148 -25.96 -9.80 -7.32
C GLU A 148 -26.16 -8.29 -6.99
N GLY A 149 -25.56 -7.39 -7.78
CA GLY A 149 -25.68 -5.93 -7.60
C GLY A 149 -24.77 -5.38 -6.49
N TYR A 150 -23.79 -6.16 -6.02
CA TYR A 150 -22.76 -5.68 -5.09
C TYR A 150 -21.51 -5.20 -5.85
N PHE A 151 -20.70 -4.35 -5.22
CA PHE A 151 -19.39 -4.00 -5.74
C PHE A 151 -18.57 -5.27 -5.96
N GLY A 152 -18.23 -5.57 -7.22
CA GLY A 152 -17.56 -6.82 -7.55
C GLY A 152 -16.08 -6.76 -7.24
N GLU A 153 -15.37 -5.89 -7.91
CA GLU A 153 -13.92 -5.74 -7.80
C GLU A 153 -13.61 -4.30 -7.41
N GLY A 154 -12.83 -4.08 -6.36
CA GLY A 154 -12.39 -2.76 -5.94
C GLY A 154 -10.99 -2.83 -5.36
N VAL A 155 -10.20 -1.76 -5.51
CA VAL A 155 -8.87 -1.64 -4.93
C VAL A 155 -8.69 -0.25 -4.36
N GLU A 156 -8.32 -0.17 -3.08
CA GLU A 156 -7.95 1.08 -2.42
C GLU A 156 -6.44 1.17 -2.25
N LEU A 157 -5.88 2.31 -2.66
CA LEU A 157 -4.45 2.61 -2.61
C LEU A 157 -4.21 3.86 -1.77
N HIS A 158 -3.10 3.88 -1.02
CA HIS A 158 -2.67 5.02 -0.22
C HIS A 158 -1.22 5.40 -0.54
N SER A 159 -0.93 6.69 -0.67
CA SER A 159 0.39 7.20 -1.05
C SER A 159 1.48 6.96 -0.02
N ASN A 160 1.12 6.72 1.24
CA ASN A 160 2.06 6.48 2.32
C ASN A 160 2.91 5.22 2.14
N TRP A 161 2.47 4.26 1.31
CA TRP A 161 3.19 3.01 1.05
C TRP A 161 3.18 2.53 -0.42
N VAL A 162 2.34 3.14 -1.29
CA VAL A 162 2.23 2.81 -2.71
C VAL A 162 2.50 4.03 -3.57
N ASN A 163 3.33 3.90 -4.60
CA ASN A 163 3.42 4.93 -5.62
C ASN A 163 2.30 4.74 -6.64
N MET A 164 1.27 5.58 -6.55
CA MET A 164 0.08 5.54 -7.40
C MET A 164 0.25 6.27 -8.73
N SER A 165 1.38 6.96 -8.94
CA SER A 165 1.55 7.88 -10.09
C SER A 165 1.21 7.24 -11.44
N TYR A 166 1.58 5.97 -11.64
CA TYR A 166 1.27 5.27 -12.89
C TYR A 166 -0.23 5.01 -13.06
N VAL A 167 -0.93 4.68 -11.97
CA VAL A 167 -2.38 4.46 -11.99
C VAL A 167 -3.11 5.76 -12.30
N LEU A 168 -2.72 6.87 -11.66
CA LEU A 168 -3.24 8.20 -11.97
C LEU A 168 -2.97 8.57 -13.42
N GLY A 169 -1.79 8.24 -13.95
CA GLY A 169 -1.45 8.44 -15.36
C GLY A 169 -2.35 7.67 -16.32
N GLN A 170 -2.71 6.42 -16.00
CA GLN A 170 -3.65 5.60 -16.78
C GLN A 170 -5.06 6.20 -16.77
N LEU A 171 -5.54 6.64 -15.61
CA LEU A 171 -6.85 7.28 -15.46
C LEU A 171 -6.90 8.60 -16.23
N ALA A 172 -5.88 9.46 -16.08
CA ALA A 172 -5.78 10.71 -16.80
C ALA A 172 -5.73 10.48 -18.32
N PHE A 173 -4.95 9.48 -18.78
CA PHE A 173 -4.90 9.12 -20.21
C PHE A 173 -6.28 8.74 -20.72
N ARG A 174 -7.02 7.89 -19.98
CA ARG A 174 -8.39 7.48 -20.35
C ARG A 174 -9.35 8.66 -20.46
N ILE A 175 -9.29 9.57 -19.50
CA ILE A 175 -10.17 10.76 -19.46
C ILE A 175 -9.89 11.68 -20.64
N VAL A 176 -8.60 11.96 -20.94
CA VAL A 176 -8.22 12.92 -21.99
C VAL A 176 -8.36 12.34 -23.38
N ASN A 177 -8.03 11.05 -23.57
CA ASN A 177 -8.01 10.42 -24.89
C ASN A 177 -9.26 9.59 -25.19
N GLU A 178 -10.22 9.52 -24.25
CA GLU A 178 -11.49 8.77 -24.36
C GLU A 178 -11.32 7.27 -24.67
N ARG A 179 -10.10 6.75 -24.49
CA ARG A 179 -9.76 5.34 -24.67
C ARG A 179 -8.70 4.91 -23.64
N TRP A 180 -8.66 3.64 -23.33
CA TRP A 180 -7.57 3.10 -22.50
C TRP A 180 -6.28 2.99 -23.30
N ALA A 181 -5.15 3.22 -22.62
CA ALA A 181 -3.84 3.05 -23.21
C ALA A 181 -3.59 1.59 -23.60
N GLU A 182 -2.97 1.39 -24.75
CA GLU A 182 -2.51 0.08 -25.18
C GLU A 182 -1.22 -0.31 -24.44
N PRO A 183 -1.19 -1.47 -23.76
CA PRO A 183 -0.05 -1.86 -22.93
C PRO A 183 1.27 -1.97 -23.69
N GLU A 184 1.19 -2.34 -24.98
CA GLU A 184 2.35 -2.55 -25.85
C GLU A 184 2.72 -1.31 -26.67
N SER A 185 1.91 -0.24 -26.64
CA SER A 185 2.18 1.01 -27.35
C SER A 185 3.15 1.88 -26.55
N ASP A 186 4.36 2.05 -27.08
CA ASP A 186 5.35 2.95 -26.48
C ASP A 186 4.89 4.41 -26.51
N GLU A 187 4.10 4.80 -27.52
CA GLU A 187 3.53 6.15 -27.62
C GLU A 187 2.58 6.43 -26.47
N ASP A 188 1.63 5.53 -26.20
CA ASP A 188 0.69 5.66 -25.09
C ASP A 188 1.41 5.65 -23.73
N GLN A 189 2.43 4.79 -23.59
CA GLN A 189 3.22 4.73 -22.35
C GLN A 189 4.05 6.02 -22.12
N ASN A 190 4.53 6.64 -23.19
CA ASN A 190 5.23 7.93 -23.10
C ASN A 190 4.28 9.06 -22.71
N LEU A 191 3.06 9.09 -23.25
CA LEU A 191 2.02 10.07 -22.86
C LEU A 191 1.63 9.92 -21.39
N ILE A 192 1.43 8.68 -20.91
CA ILE A 192 1.19 8.42 -19.48
C ILE A 192 2.33 8.97 -18.64
N HIS A 193 3.56 8.71 -19.06
CA HIS A 193 4.74 9.20 -18.35
C HIS A 193 4.83 10.72 -18.33
N GLU A 194 4.47 11.39 -19.42
CA GLU A 194 4.39 12.84 -19.51
C GLU A 194 3.35 13.42 -18.54
N TYR A 195 2.14 12.84 -18.51
CA TYR A 195 1.11 13.24 -17.54
C TYR A 195 1.57 13.09 -16.09
N VAL A 196 2.30 12.01 -15.79
CA VAL A 196 2.85 11.78 -14.46
C VAL A 196 3.96 12.79 -14.11
N LEU A 197 4.90 13.03 -15.02
CA LEU A 197 6.04 13.93 -14.78
C LEU A 197 5.63 15.39 -14.66
N SER A 198 4.66 15.83 -15.47
CA SER A 198 4.12 17.20 -15.41
C SER A 198 3.23 17.47 -14.21
N GLY A 199 2.83 16.42 -13.44
CA GLY A 199 1.84 16.55 -12.37
C GLY A 199 0.39 16.58 -12.86
N ARG A 200 0.15 16.69 -14.17
CA ARG A 200 -1.17 16.82 -14.78
C ARG A 200 -2.08 15.62 -14.49
N ALA A 201 -1.50 14.41 -14.36
CA ALA A 201 -2.26 13.21 -14.01
C ALA A 201 -3.00 13.38 -12.68
N ARG A 202 -2.35 14.00 -11.69
CA ARG A 202 -2.92 14.25 -10.37
C ARG A 202 -4.04 15.29 -10.43
N GLU A 203 -3.80 16.39 -11.14
CA GLU A 203 -4.79 17.46 -11.33
C GLU A 203 -6.07 16.93 -11.99
N ILE A 204 -5.93 16.21 -13.11
CA ILE A 204 -7.07 15.61 -13.82
C ILE A 204 -7.85 14.65 -12.92
N CYS A 205 -7.15 13.76 -12.19
CA CYS A 205 -7.81 12.80 -11.33
C CYS A 205 -8.50 13.46 -10.13
N LEU A 206 -7.98 14.59 -9.64
CA LEU A 206 -8.62 15.34 -8.56
C LEU A 206 -9.89 16.05 -9.05
N GLU A 207 -9.82 16.70 -10.22
CA GLU A 207 -10.95 17.39 -10.84
C GLU A 207 -12.07 16.43 -11.26
N GLN A 208 -11.71 15.25 -11.71
CA GLN A 208 -12.63 14.21 -12.21
C GLN A 208 -12.89 13.09 -11.18
N SER A 209 -12.60 13.34 -9.91
CA SER A 209 -12.87 12.36 -8.85
C SER A 209 -14.38 12.04 -8.79
N GLY A 210 -14.72 10.74 -8.82
CA GLY A 210 -16.11 10.28 -8.92
C GLY A 210 -16.61 10.13 -10.37
N PHE A 211 -15.74 10.29 -11.37
CA PHE A 211 -16.12 10.05 -12.77
C PHE A 211 -16.45 8.58 -12.99
N VAL A 212 -17.60 8.34 -13.64
CA VAL A 212 -18.07 7.00 -14.02
C VAL A 212 -17.80 6.77 -15.49
N PHE A 213 -17.09 5.70 -15.81
CA PHE A 213 -16.81 5.29 -17.20
C PHE A 213 -18.04 4.59 -17.78
N PRO A 214 -18.69 5.17 -18.82
CA PRO A 214 -19.99 4.70 -19.32
C PRO A 214 -19.96 3.25 -19.82
N GLU A 215 -18.85 2.81 -20.38
CA GLU A 215 -18.66 1.45 -20.90
C GLU A 215 -18.74 0.35 -19.85
N ASN A 216 -18.49 0.70 -18.59
CA ASN A 216 -18.46 -0.22 -17.46
C ASN A 216 -19.56 0.08 -16.41
N ASP A 217 -20.45 1.03 -16.72
CA ASP A 217 -21.54 1.40 -15.81
C ASP A 217 -22.70 0.40 -15.95
N ASN A 218 -22.59 -0.68 -15.20
CA ASN A 218 -23.63 -1.70 -15.06
C ASN A 218 -24.42 -1.56 -13.75
N SER A 219 -24.58 -0.32 -13.28
CA SER A 219 -25.27 -0.04 -12.01
C SER A 219 -26.73 -0.53 -12.04
N PRO A 220 -27.15 -1.40 -11.14
CA PRO A 220 -28.55 -1.84 -11.06
C PRO A 220 -29.50 -0.71 -10.63
N TYR A 221 -28.97 0.43 -10.19
CA TYR A 221 -29.74 1.59 -9.72
C TYR A 221 -29.96 2.65 -10.79
N ARG A 222 -29.48 2.47 -12.01
CA ARG A 222 -29.60 3.45 -13.10
C ARG A 222 -31.03 3.57 -13.63
N GLU A 223 -31.76 2.45 -13.69
CA GLU A 223 -33.13 2.41 -14.21
C GLU A 223 -34.19 3.13 -13.37
N SER A 224 -33.85 3.55 -12.15
CA SER A 224 -34.79 4.20 -11.24
C SER A 224 -34.86 5.74 -11.36
N LYS A 225 -34.13 6.35 -12.32
CA LYS A 225 -34.05 7.82 -12.51
C LYS A 225 -34.65 8.35 -13.81
N GLU A 226 -35.24 7.49 -14.65
CA GLU A 226 -36.10 7.86 -15.77
C GLU A 226 -37.58 7.73 -15.35
#